data_4da4c5194d9326fe1ef6b172c6de98a0
#
_entry.id   4da4c5194d9326fe1ef6b172c6de98a0
#
_cell.length_a   1.000
_cell.length_b   1.000
_cell.length_c   1.000
_cell.angle_alpha   90.00
_cell.angle_beta   90.00
_cell.angle_gamma   90.00
#
_symmetry.space_group_name_H-M   'P 1'
#
loop_
_entity.id
_entity.type
_entity.pdbx_description
1 polymer ?
#
loop_
_entity_poly.entity_id
_entity_poly.type
_entity_poly.pdbx_seq_one_letter_code
_entity_poly.pdbx_strand_id
1 'polypeptide(L)'
;MSIEFPADENGDVLRAMQADGDDLSVARDIDFSLLFGDEDSAKAFCVIFAEKGYEVDYGPWEIDHDNLTDLNFGKWNVQVVHHMAPDHAAITAFEGELQDAATPLGGRNDGWGCFQVEAN
;
A
#
# COMPACT_ATOMS: atom_id res chain seq x y z
N MET A 1 -25.10 -12.74 -6.20
CA MET A 1 -25.08 -12.00 -4.92
C MET A 1 -23.99 -10.93 -5.00
N SER A 2 -24.35 -9.69 -4.78
CA SER A 2 -23.39 -8.62 -4.78
C SER A 2 -22.75 -8.47 -3.39
N ILE A 3 -21.45 -8.25 -3.35
CA ILE A 3 -20.73 -7.95 -2.13
C ILE A 3 -20.77 -6.44 -1.93
N GLU A 4 -21.24 -6.01 -0.77
CA GLU A 4 -21.23 -4.60 -0.43
C GLU A 4 -19.95 -4.27 0.33
N PHE A 5 -19.24 -3.24 -0.14
CA PHE A 5 -18.05 -2.73 0.52
C PHE A 5 -18.39 -1.43 1.26
N PRO A 6 -17.68 -1.16 2.36
CA PRO A 6 -17.86 0.12 3.05
C PRO A 6 -17.63 1.31 2.12
N ALA A 7 -18.30 2.42 2.42
CA ALA A 7 -18.21 3.65 1.62
C ALA A 7 -16.95 4.44 2.03
N ASP A 8 -15.78 3.89 1.75
CA ASP A 8 -14.48 4.51 1.99
C ASP A 8 -13.57 4.28 0.78
N GLU A 9 -12.35 4.81 0.85
CA GLU A 9 -11.39 4.72 -0.25
C GLU A 9 -11.09 3.27 -0.64
N ASN A 10 -10.85 2.40 0.34
CA ASN A 10 -10.58 0.98 0.07
C ASN A 10 -11.79 0.28 -0.54
N GLY A 11 -12.98 0.57 -0.04
CA GLY A 11 -14.22 0.04 -0.59
C GLY A 11 -14.43 0.48 -2.03
N ASP A 12 -14.14 1.74 -2.34
CA ASP A 12 -14.25 2.27 -3.70
C ASP A 12 -13.32 1.55 -4.67
N VAL A 13 -12.07 1.31 -4.28
CA VAL A 13 -11.09 0.59 -5.10
C VAL A 13 -11.56 -0.86 -5.35
N LEU A 14 -12.01 -1.53 -4.29
CA LEU A 14 -12.47 -2.92 -4.40
C LEU A 14 -13.72 -3.05 -5.28
N ARG A 15 -14.66 -2.10 -5.17
CA ARG A 15 -15.84 -2.08 -6.05
C ARG A 15 -15.45 -1.89 -7.51
N ALA A 16 -14.49 -1.01 -7.78
CA ALA A 16 -14.00 -0.78 -9.13
C ALA A 16 -13.33 -2.03 -9.69
N MET A 17 -12.51 -2.72 -8.89
CA MET A 17 -11.88 -3.97 -9.31
C MET A 17 -12.93 -5.04 -9.63
N GLN A 18 -13.93 -5.21 -8.77
CA GLN A 18 -14.99 -6.19 -8.98
C GLN A 18 -15.80 -5.86 -10.24
N ALA A 19 -16.09 -4.57 -10.48
CA ALA A 19 -16.80 -4.13 -11.68
C ALA A 19 -16.01 -4.41 -12.96
N ASP A 20 -14.67 -4.41 -12.88
CA ASP A 20 -13.79 -4.73 -14.01
C ASP A 20 -13.60 -6.24 -14.21
N GLY A 21 -14.25 -7.08 -13.42
CA GLY A 21 -14.21 -8.52 -13.56
C GLY A 21 -13.11 -9.21 -12.75
N ASP A 22 -12.54 -8.53 -11.76
CA ASP A 22 -11.54 -9.12 -10.87
C ASP A 22 -12.19 -10.15 -9.95
N ASP A 23 -11.53 -11.29 -9.76
CA ASP A 23 -11.91 -12.29 -8.77
C ASP A 23 -11.21 -11.99 -7.45
N LEU A 24 -11.89 -11.29 -6.57
CA LEU A 24 -11.34 -10.83 -5.29
C LEU A 24 -11.10 -11.97 -4.28
N SER A 25 -11.52 -13.20 -4.59
CA SER A 25 -11.25 -14.36 -3.74
C SER A 25 -9.86 -14.94 -3.95
N VAL A 26 -9.16 -14.52 -5.02
CA VAL A 26 -7.84 -15.05 -5.37
C VAL A 26 -6.76 -14.25 -4.64
N ALA A 27 -5.92 -14.95 -3.85
CA ALA A 27 -4.79 -14.33 -3.18
C ALA A 27 -3.74 -13.90 -4.21
N ARG A 28 -3.10 -12.79 -3.93
CA ARG A 28 -2.06 -12.21 -4.78
C ARG A 28 -1.13 -11.34 -3.95
N ASP A 29 0.00 -10.94 -4.53
CA ASP A 29 0.88 -9.97 -3.88
C ASP A 29 0.26 -8.58 -3.99
N ILE A 30 0.07 -7.94 -2.84
CA ILE A 30 -0.43 -6.57 -2.76
C ILE A 30 0.71 -5.69 -2.27
N ASP A 31 0.98 -4.61 -3.02
CA ASP A 31 2.01 -3.64 -2.68
C ASP A 31 1.39 -2.51 -1.87
N PHE A 32 1.91 -2.31 -0.65
CA PHE A 32 1.50 -1.19 0.20
C PHE A 32 2.60 -0.15 0.18
N SER A 33 2.23 1.11 -0.03
CA SER A 33 3.16 2.23 -0.17
C SER A 33 3.09 3.15 1.03
N LEU A 34 4.25 3.63 1.47
CA LEU A 34 4.36 4.60 2.57
C LEU A 34 5.37 5.67 2.17
N LEU A 35 5.23 6.87 2.75
CA LEU A 35 6.13 7.99 2.52
C LEU A 35 6.78 8.41 3.82
N PHE A 36 8.07 8.66 3.76
CA PHE A 36 8.87 9.13 4.90
C PHE A 36 9.62 10.41 4.51
N GLY A 37 9.92 11.23 5.51
CA GLY A 37 10.60 12.50 5.29
C GLY A 37 12.10 12.39 5.05
N ASP A 38 12.71 11.25 5.43
CA ASP A 38 14.14 11.03 5.29
C ASP A 38 14.46 9.53 5.11
N GLU A 39 15.67 9.26 4.65
CA GLU A 39 16.13 7.90 4.37
C GLU A 39 16.24 7.04 5.64
N ASP A 40 16.75 7.62 6.72
CA ASP A 40 16.95 6.87 7.96
C ASP A 40 15.64 6.34 8.52
N SER A 41 14.59 7.15 8.47
CA SER A 41 13.25 6.73 8.91
C SER A 41 12.68 5.64 8.02
N ALA A 42 12.81 5.78 6.69
CA ALA A 42 12.37 4.77 5.74
C ALA A 42 13.09 3.45 5.97
N LYS A 43 14.40 3.50 6.17
CA LYS A 43 15.22 2.32 6.42
C LYS A 43 14.84 1.63 7.73
N ALA A 44 14.63 2.40 8.80
CA ALA A 44 14.20 1.87 10.10
C ALA A 44 12.87 1.14 9.98
N PHE A 45 11.92 1.70 9.25
CA PHE A 45 10.64 1.07 8.99
C PHE A 45 10.81 -0.26 8.24
N CYS A 46 11.65 -0.29 7.21
CA CYS A 46 11.93 -1.50 6.43
C CYS A 46 12.49 -2.62 7.31
N VAL A 47 13.37 -2.30 8.25
CA VAL A 47 13.94 -3.29 9.18
C VAL A 47 12.84 -3.93 10.01
N ILE A 48 11.88 -3.14 10.51
CA ILE A 48 10.77 -3.64 11.33
C ILE A 48 9.97 -4.70 10.57
N PHE A 49 9.58 -4.41 9.33
CA PHE A 49 8.73 -5.33 8.55
C PHE A 49 9.54 -6.46 7.92
N ALA A 50 10.80 -6.25 7.58
CA ALA A 50 11.67 -7.34 7.12
C ALA A 50 11.85 -8.40 8.22
N GLU A 51 11.99 -7.97 9.48
CA GLU A 51 12.09 -8.90 10.61
C GLU A 51 10.80 -9.69 10.83
N LYS A 52 9.65 -9.16 10.42
CA LYS A 52 8.37 -9.87 10.46
C LYS A 52 8.20 -10.87 9.31
N GLY A 53 9.12 -10.87 8.34
CA GLY A 53 9.09 -11.78 7.22
C GLY A 53 8.46 -11.21 5.94
N TYR A 54 8.14 -9.93 5.89
CA TYR A 54 7.61 -9.30 4.68
C TYR A 54 8.72 -8.90 3.72
N GLU A 55 8.40 -8.92 2.43
CA GLU A 55 9.25 -8.34 1.41
C GLU A 55 9.10 -6.82 1.45
N VAL A 56 10.21 -6.10 1.61
CA VAL A 56 10.21 -4.65 1.71
C VAL A 56 11.27 -4.05 0.79
N ASP A 57 11.00 -2.84 0.31
CA ASP A 57 11.95 -2.08 -0.50
C ASP A 57 11.75 -0.59 -0.22
N TYR A 58 12.79 0.22 -0.42
CA TYR A 58 12.67 1.66 -0.28
C TYR A 58 13.59 2.37 -1.26
N GLY A 59 13.21 3.60 -1.60
CA GLY A 59 13.99 4.44 -2.51
C GLY A 59 13.50 5.87 -2.44
N PRO A 60 14.25 6.79 -3.05
CA PRO A 60 13.80 8.18 -3.11
C PRO A 60 12.51 8.29 -3.93
N TRP A 61 11.65 9.22 -3.53
CA TRP A 61 10.43 9.49 -4.31
C TRP A 61 10.83 9.98 -5.70
N GLU A 62 10.36 9.28 -6.71
CA GLU A 62 10.62 9.66 -8.10
C GLU A 62 9.63 10.75 -8.51
N ILE A 63 10.17 11.85 -9.05
CA ILE A 63 9.34 12.93 -9.59
C ILE A 63 9.50 12.98 -11.10
N ASP A 64 8.41 13.42 -11.77
CA ASP A 64 8.47 13.74 -13.17
C ASP A 64 9.30 15.03 -13.35
N HIS A 65 10.24 15.03 -14.29
CA HIS A 65 11.05 16.22 -14.59
C HIS A 65 10.20 17.45 -14.90
N ASP A 66 8.99 17.25 -15.39
CA ASP A 66 8.07 18.35 -15.71
C ASP A 66 7.28 18.83 -14.49
N ASN A 67 7.39 18.16 -13.34
CA ASN A 67 6.64 18.50 -12.14
C ASN A 67 7.56 18.71 -10.93
N LEU A 68 8.35 19.76 -10.98
CA LEU A 68 9.30 20.10 -9.91
C LEU A 68 8.60 20.64 -8.64
N THR A 69 7.27 20.83 -8.71
CA THR A 69 6.48 21.28 -7.55
C THR A 69 5.80 20.15 -6.83
N ASP A 70 6.14 18.89 -7.13
CA ASP A 70 5.60 17.73 -6.44
C ASP A 70 5.84 17.88 -4.93
N LEU A 71 4.75 17.75 -4.15
CA LEU A 71 4.77 17.88 -2.69
C LEU A 71 5.61 16.79 -2.02
N ASN A 72 5.88 15.70 -2.72
CA ASN A 72 6.67 14.59 -2.21
C ASN A 72 8.16 14.69 -2.57
N PHE A 73 8.56 15.80 -3.19
CA PHE A 73 9.96 16.02 -3.52
C PHE A 73 10.85 15.93 -2.27
N GLY A 74 11.90 15.14 -2.35
CA GLY A 74 12.83 14.95 -1.23
C GLY A 74 12.38 13.90 -0.21
N LYS A 75 11.21 13.30 -0.41
CA LYS A 75 10.72 12.22 0.47
C LYS A 75 11.20 10.87 -0.01
N TRP A 76 11.01 9.87 0.83
CA TRP A 76 11.41 8.49 0.57
C TRP A 76 10.18 7.60 0.55
N ASN A 77 10.09 6.75 -0.45
CA ASN A 77 9.00 5.80 -0.64
C ASN A 77 9.42 4.43 -0.12
N VAL A 78 8.52 3.80 0.63
CA VAL A 78 8.68 2.42 1.10
C VAL A 78 7.56 1.59 0.52
N GLN A 79 7.89 0.37 0.06
CA GLN A 79 6.89 -0.59 -0.37
C GLN A 79 7.01 -1.87 0.46
N VAL A 80 5.86 -2.36 0.93
CA VAL A 80 5.74 -3.62 1.66
C VAL A 80 4.82 -4.53 0.87
N VAL A 81 5.28 -5.73 0.55
CA VAL A 81 4.47 -6.71 -0.20
C VAL A 81 3.84 -7.69 0.79
N HIS A 82 2.53 -7.87 0.68
CA HIS A 82 1.78 -8.84 1.47
C HIS A 82 0.93 -9.71 0.54
N HIS A 83 1.15 -11.03 0.61
CA HIS A 83 0.37 -11.97 -0.20
C HIS A 83 -0.95 -12.29 0.51
N MET A 84 -2.05 -11.84 -0.09
CA MET A 84 -3.39 -12.01 0.49
C MET A 84 -4.46 -11.81 -0.57
N ALA A 85 -5.66 -12.32 -0.32
CA ALA A 85 -6.80 -11.96 -1.14
C ALA A 85 -7.22 -10.52 -0.85
N PRO A 86 -7.64 -9.74 -1.86
CA PRO A 86 -8.09 -8.36 -1.65
C PRO A 86 -9.39 -8.33 -0.86
N ASP A 87 -9.29 -8.22 0.44
CA ASP A 87 -10.41 -8.16 1.36
C ASP A 87 -10.39 -6.84 2.12
N HIS A 88 -11.51 -6.14 2.15
CA HIS A 88 -11.58 -4.80 2.75
C HIS A 88 -11.07 -4.80 4.20
N ALA A 89 -11.57 -5.72 5.03
CA ALA A 89 -11.19 -5.75 6.44
C ALA A 89 -9.71 -6.05 6.63
N ALA A 90 -9.17 -7.00 5.85
CA ALA A 90 -7.76 -7.38 5.93
C ALA A 90 -6.84 -6.27 5.44
N ILE A 91 -7.18 -5.62 4.32
CA ILE A 91 -6.40 -4.51 3.77
C ILE A 91 -6.41 -3.34 4.75
N THR A 92 -7.58 -2.97 5.25
CA THR A 92 -7.72 -1.85 6.20
C THR A 92 -6.94 -2.13 7.49
N ALA A 93 -7.00 -3.34 8.02
CA ALA A 93 -6.26 -3.73 9.22
C ALA A 93 -4.75 -3.65 8.98
N PHE A 94 -4.28 -4.12 7.83
CA PHE A 94 -2.85 -4.08 7.51
C PHE A 94 -2.36 -2.64 7.31
N GLU A 95 -3.14 -1.80 6.65
CA GLU A 95 -2.81 -0.37 6.52
C GLU A 95 -2.70 0.31 7.89
N GLY A 96 -3.59 -0.06 8.82
CA GLY A 96 -3.52 0.43 10.20
C GLY A 96 -2.24 0.00 10.90
N GLU A 97 -1.85 -1.27 10.74
CA GLU A 97 -0.59 -1.78 11.28
C GLU A 97 0.62 -1.04 10.71
N LEU A 98 0.62 -0.80 9.40
CA LEU A 98 1.68 -0.05 8.74
C LEU A 98 1.75 1.39 9.26
N GLN A 99 0.61 2.06 9.37
CA GLN A 99 0.54 3.44 9.85
C GLN A 99 0.98 3.54 11.32
N ASP A 100 0.57 2.60 12.16
CA ASP A 100 0.97 2.56 13.57
C ASP A 100 2.49 2.47 13.72
N ALA A 101 3.13 1.66 12.87
CA ALA A 101 4.59 1.53 12.88
C ALA A 101 5.28 2.75 12.25
N ALA A 102 4.66 3.39 11.26
CA ALA A 102 5.23 4.53 10.54
C ALA A 102 5.13 5.84 11.34
N THR A 103 4.08 6.01 12.12
CA THR A 103 3.81 7.27 12.84
C THR A 103 5.00 7.72 13.71
N PRO A 104 5.62 6.86 14.55
CA PRO A 104 6.78 7.27 15.34
C PRO A 104 7.99 7.68 14.49
N LEU A 105 8.04 7.26 13.24
CA LEU A 105 9.13 7.56 12.30
C LEU A 105 8.79 8.72 11.36
N GLY A 106 7.64 9.37 11.56
CA GLY A 106 7.21 10.48 10.75
C GLY A 106 6.69 10.06 9.36
N GLY A 107 6.37 8.79 9.19
CA GLY A 107 5.86 8.26 7.93
C GLY A 107 4.34 8.25 7.85
N ARG A 108 3.83 8.07 6.63
CA ARG A 108 2.39 7.94 6.41
C ARG A 108 2.09 6.91 5.33
N ASN A 109 0.95 6.25 5.48
CA ASN A 109 0.43 5.34 4.46
C ASN A 109 0.04 6.14 3.20
N ASP A 110 0.44 5.64 2.03
CA ASP A 110 0.21 6.29 0.73
C ASP A 110 -0.58 5.38 -0.22
N GLY A 111 -1.33 4.43 0.31
CA GLY A 111 -2.19 3.56 -0.47
C GLY A 111 -1.60 2.20 -0.78
N TRP A 112 -2.30 1.47 -1.65
CA TRP A 112 -1.91 0.12 -2.04
C TRP A 112 -2.31 -0.15 -3.49
N GLY A 113 -1.73 -1.20 -4.07
CA GLY A 113 -2.07 -1.64 -5.41
C GLY A 113 -1.72 -3.11 -5.63
N CYS A 114 -2.31 -3.71 -6.65
CA CYS A 114 -2.03 -5.09 -7.02
C CYS A 114 -2.40 -5.31 -8.48
N PHE A 115 -1.95 -6.44 -9.03
CA PHE A 115 -2.38 -6.85 -10.36
C PHE A 115 -3.80 -7.44 -10.30
N GLN A 116 -4.56 -7.20 -11.34
CA GLN A 116 -5.90 -7.75 -11.48
C GLN A 116 -5.84 -9.25 -11.79
N VAL A 117 -6.73 -10.01 -11.16
CA VAL A 117 -6.95 -11.42 -11.47
C VAL A 117 -8.35 -11.56 -12.03
N GLU A 118 -8.46 -11.92 -13.31
CA GLU A 118 -9.75 -12.02 -13.97
C GLU A 118 -10.56 -13.19 -13.45
N ALA A 119 -11.84 -12.94 -13.23
CA ALA A 119 -12.80 -13.99 -12.90
C ALA A 119 -13.12 -14.81 -14.15
N ASN A 120 -13.17 -16.12 -14.00
CA ASN A 120 -13.56 -17.04 -15.07
C ASN A 120 -14.99 -17.48 -14.91
#